data_b0fc98bc7fa342d69eca59a4d6fe090b
#
_entry.id   b0fc98bc7fa342d69eca59a4d6fe090b
#
_cell.length_a   1.000
_cell.length_b   1.000
_cell.length_c   1.000
_cell.angle_alpha   90.00
_cell.angle_beta   90.00
_cell.angle_gamma   90.00
#
_symmetry.space_group_name_H-M   'P 1'
#
loop_
_entity.id
_entity.type
_entity.pdbx_description
1 polymer ?
#
loop_
_entity_poly.entity_id
_entity_poly.type
_entity_poly.pdbx_seq_one_letter_code
_entity_poly.pdbx_strand_id
1 'polypeptide(L)' 'MESIYSAYDQVATILAKLGSEEIMKLKATPAMQDRLEFLMEQSRENRLTSEEKDELDHYLVLERLIRLAKIRAYKA' A
#
# COMPACT_ATOMS: atom_id res chain seq x y z
N MET A 1 17.66 17.13 0.33
CA MET A 1 16.99 16.06 1.12
C MET A 1 15.89 15.42 0.27
N GLU A 2 15.89 14.11 0.16
CA GLU A 2 14.86 13.42 -0.60
C GLU A 2 13.53 13.45 0.15
N SER A 3 12.44 13.56 -0.59
CA SER A 3 11.12 13.47 0.00
C SER A 3 10.76 11.99 0.24
N ILE A 4 9.76 11.75 1.08
CA ILE A 4 9.27 10.40 1.32
C ILE A 4 8.71 9.78 0.04
N TYR A 5 8.17 10.58 -0.87
CA TYR A 5 7.67 10.10 -2.16
C TYR A 5 8.80 9.57 -3.03
N SER A 6 9.97 10.21 -2.97
CA SER A 6 11.15 9.72 -3.68
C SER A 6 11.60 8.35 -3.16
N ALA A 7 11.56 8.17 -1.84
CA ALA A 7 11.90 6.88 -1.23
C ALA A 7 10.93 5.78 -1.67
N TYR A 8 9.63 6.04 -1.68
CA TYR A 8 8.64 5.08 -2.15
C TYR A 8 8.87 4.70 -3.60
N ASP A 9 9.18 5.69 -4.44
CA ASP A 9 9.42 5.46 -5.85
C ASP A 9 10.64 4.56 -6.06
N GLN A 10 11.70 4.80 -5.32
CA GLN A 10 12.92 3.99 -5.39
C GLN A 10 12.67 2.55 -4.95
N VAL A 11 11.96 2.36 -3.85
CA VAL A 11 11.63 1.01 -3.36
C VAL A 11 10.72 0.29 -4.34
N ALA A 12 9.74 0.97 -4.89
CA ALA A 12 8.83 0.38 -5.89
C ALA A 12 9.61 -0.09 -7.12
N THR A 13 10.58 0.70 -7.58
CA THR A 13 11.41 0.36 -8.72
C THR A 13 12.24 -0.90 -8.43
N ILE A 14 12.83 -0.99 -7.24
CA ILE A 14 13.62 -2.15 -6.83
C ILE A 14 12.74 -3.40 -6.79
N LEU A 15 11.56 -3.31 -6.18
CA LEU A 15 10.63 -4.43 -6.09
C LEU A 15 10.22 -4.92 -7.48
N ALA A 16 9.93 -4.02 -8.38
CA ALA A 16 9.53 -4.35 -9.74
C ALA A 16 10.64 -5.12 -10.49
N LYS A 17 11.89 -4.76 -10.25
CA LYS A 17 13.03 -5.44 -10.89
C LYS A 17 13.29 -6.82 -10.32
N LEU A 18 12.96 -7.03 -9.03
CA LEU A 18 13.20 -8.32 -8.36
C LEU A 18 12.20 -9.39 -8.77
N GLY A 19 10.97 -9.02 -9.07
CA GLY A 19 9.96 -10.02 -9.40
C GLY A 19 8.74 -9.39 -10.03
N SER A 20 8.87 -8.94 -11.29
CA SER A 20 7.77 -8.24 -11.95
C SER A 20 6.51 -9.09 -12.09
N GLU A 21 6.66 -10.39 -12.39
CA GLU A 21 5.48 -11.27 -12.49
C GLU A 21 4.79 -11.43 -11.13
N GLU A 22 5.57 -11.62 -10.08
CA GLU A 22 5.04 -11.77 -8.73
C GLU A 22 4.36 -10.48 -8.26
N ILE A 23 4.96 -9.34 -8.58
CA ILE A 23 4.38 -8.04 -8.24
C ILE A 23 3.02 -7.85 -8.92
N MET A 24 2.92 -8.23 -10.19
CA MET A 24 1.66 -8.08 -10.93
C MET A 24 0.54 -8.96 -10.37
N LYS A 25 0.88 -10.03 -9.67
CA LYS A 25 -0.09 -10.94 -9.07
C LYS A 25 -0.50 -10.55 -7.64
N LEU A 26 0.16 -9.54 -7.06
CA LEU A 26 -0.15 -9.13 -5.68
C LEU A 26 -1.58 -8.61 -5.57
N LYS A 27 -2.31 -9.17 -4.62
CA LYS A 27 -3.67 -8.75 -4.29
C LYS A 27 -3.85 -8.79 -2.79
N ALA A 28 -4.66 -7.88 -2.27
CA ALA A 28 -5.08 -7.97 -0.88
C ALA A 28 -5.94 -9.22 -0.68
N THR A 29 -5.71 -9.96 0.41
CA THR A 29 -6.57 -11.09 0.76
C THR A 29 -7.95 -10.57 1.14
N PRO A 30 -9.00 -11.41 1.08
CA PRO A 30 -10.33 -10.98 1.54
C PRO A 30 -10.31 -10.46 2.98
N ALA A 31 -9.52 -11.10 3.87
CA ALA A 31 -9.42 -10.65 5.26
C ALA A 31 -8.81 -9.25 5.34
N MET A 32 -7.79 -8.96 4.54
CA MET A 32 -7.18 -7.63 4.49
C MET A 32 -8.15 -6.59 3.95
N GLN A 33 -8.91 -6.94 2.91
CA GLN A 33 -9.91 -6.04 2.34
C GLN A 33 -11.01 -5.72 3.36
N ASP A 34 -11.48 -6.72 4.07
CA ASP A 34 -12.51 -6.54 5.10
C ASP A 34 -11.99 -5.64 6.22
N ARG A 35 -10.75 -5.84 6.64
CA ARG A 35 -10.16 -5.02 7.70
C ARG A 35 -10.01 -3.57 7.24
N LEU A 36 -9.57 -3.36 6.02
CA LEU A 36 -9.42 -2.01 5.47
C LEU A 36 -10.78 -1.31 5.38
N GLU A 37 -11.82 -2.02 4.91
CA GLU A 37 -13.16 -1.47 4.84
C GLU A 37 -13.68 -1.07 6.22
N PHE A 38 -13.44 -1.91 7.23
CA PHE A 38 -13.81 -1.60 8.60
C PHE A 38 -13.12 -0.32 9.09
N LEU A 39 -11.80 -0.23 8.86
CA LEU A 39 -11.04 0.95 9.28
C LEU A 39 -11.51 2.22 8.58
N MET A 40 -11.80 2.13 7.29
CA MET A 40 -12.30 3.27 6.52
C MET A 40 -13.68 3.71 7.01
N GLU A 41 -14.54 2.75 7.34
CA GLU A 41 -15.86 3.05 7.89
C GLU A 41 -15.75 3.76 9.24
N GLN A 42 -14.88 3.25 10.13
CA GLN A 42 -14.63 3.88 11.42
C GLN A 42 -14.06 5.29 11.25
N SER A 43 -13.21 5.47 10.25
CA SER A 43 -12.64 6.79 9.94
C SER A 43 -13.73 7.79 9.54
N ARG A 44 -14.66 7.36 8.70
CA ARG A 44 -15.76 8.23 8.27
C ARG A 44 -16.64 8.67 9.43
N GLU A 45 -16.79 7.81 10.43
CA GLU A 45 -17.60 8.09 11.62
C GLU A 45 -16.80 8.70 12.77
N ASN A 46 -15.52 9.02 12.54
CA ASN A 46 -14.64 9.58 13.56
C ASN A 46 -14.50 8.69 14.80
N ARG A 47 -14.47 7.38 14.61
CA ARG A 47 -14.42 6.40 15.70
C ARG A 47 -13.12 5.62 15.77
N LEU A 48 -12.12 6.00 15.00
CA LEU A 48 -10.83 5.31 15.05
C LEU A 48 -10.13 5.54 16.38
N THR A 49 -9.63 4.47 16.97
CA THR A 49 -8.67 4.56 18.07
C THR A 49 -7.33 5.02 17.49
N SER A 50 -6.40 5.43 18.36
CA SER A 50 -5.05 5.82 17.92
C SER A 50 -4.35 4.67 17.21
N GLU A 51 -4.51 3.44 17.72
CA GLU A 51 -3.90 2.26 17.13
C GLU A 51 -4.52 1.94 15.77
N GLU A 52 -5.84 2.07 15.65
CA GLU A 52 -6.52 1.83 14.38
C GLU A 52 -6.17 2.88 13.34
N LYS A 53 -5.98 4.13 13.75
CA LYS A 53 -5.55 5.19 12.84
C LYS A 53 -4.15 4.87 12.28
N ASP A 54 -3.25 4.44 13.14
CA ASP A 54 -1.92 4.04 12.74
C ASP A 54 -1.96 2.85 11.78
N GLU A 55 -2.79 1.87 12.07
CA GLU A 55 -3.00 0.71 11.21
C GLU A 55 -3.51 1.12 9.83
N LEU A 56 -4.50 2.01 9.78
CA LEU A 56 -5.03 2.50 8.51
C LEU A 56 -3.96 3.23 7.70
N ASP A 57 -3.17 4.07 8.34
CA ASP A 57 -2.08 4.78 7.68
C ASP A 57 -1.09 3.81 7.05
N HIS A 58 -0.75 2.72 7.75
CA HIS A 58 0.15 1.70 7.22
C HIS A 58 -0.44 0.97 6.02
N TYR A 59 -1.72 0.63 6.05
CA TYR A 59 -2.39 0.01 4.92
C TYR A 59 -2.36 0.91 3.68
N LEU A 60 -2.61 2.20 3.86
CA LEU A 60 -2.61 3.15 2.74
C LEU A 60 -1.21 3.29 2.14
N VAL A 61 -0.17 3.29 2.97
CA VAL A 61 1.22 3.34 2.51
C VAL A 61 1.57 2.08 1.73
N LEU A 62 1.21 0.90 2.25
CA LEU A 62 1.46 -0.37 1.56
C LEU A 62 0.74 -0.44 0.23
N GLU A 63 -0.52 -0.03 0.18
CA GLU A 63 -1.29 -0.02 -1.05
C GLU A 63 -0.64 0.88 -2.10
N ARG A 64 -0.16 2.06 -1.69
CA ARG A 64 0.52 2.99 -2.58
C ARG A 64 1.80 2.39 -3.13
N LEU A 65 2.59 1.75 -2.26
CA LEU A 65 3.85 1.12 -2.67
C LEU A 65 3.61 0.00 -3.67
N ILE A 66 2.63 -0.86 -3.40
CA ILE A 66 2.30 -1.96 -4.30
C ILE A 66 1.81 -1.44 -5.65
N ARG A 67 1.00 -0.39 -5.64
CA ARG A 67 0.50 0.22 -6.87
C ARG A 67 1.65 0.78 -7.70
N LEU A 68 2.59 1.48 -7.08
CA LEU A 68 3.75 2.02 -7.78
C LEU A 68 4.61 0.89 -8.34
N ALA A 69 4.82 -0.18 -7.56
CA ALA A 69 5.60 -1.33 -8.02
C ALA A 69 4.96 -1.98 -9.24
N LYS A 70 3.63 -2.10 -9.26
CA LYS A 70 2.90 -2.65 -10.40
C LYS A 70 3.06 -1.79 -11.64
N ILE A 71 3.00 -0.48 -11.49
CA ILE A 71 3.19 0.44 -12.61
C ILE A 71 4.59 0.29 -13.19
N ARG A 72 5.61 0.20 -12.35
CA ARG A 72 6.98 0.00 -12.80
C ARG A 72 7.17 -1.35 -13.49
N ALA A 73 6.58 -2.40 -12.92
CA ALA A 73 6.65 -3.75 -13.50
C ALA A 73 5.97 -3.81 -14.87
N TYR A 74 4.84 -3.15 -15.02
CA TYR A 74 4.11 -3.10 -16.28
C TYR A 74 4.90 -2.42 -17.37
N LYS A 75 5.64 -1.36 -17.03
CA LYS A 75 6.42 -0.60 -18.00
C LYS A 75 7.79 -1.21 -18.30
N ALA A 76 8.22 -2.14 -17.49
CA ALA A 76 9.48 -2.84 -17.73
C ALA A 76 9.32 -3.90 -18.81
#